data_4502ddf6b225195f4e91ed945dc30529
#
_entry.id   4502ddf6b225195f4e91ed945dc30529
#
_cell.length_a   1.000
_cell.length_b   1.000
_cell.length_c   1.000
_cell.angle_alpha   90.00
_cell.angle_beta   90.00
_cell.angle_gamma   90.00
#
_symmetry.space_group_name_H-M   'P 1'
#
loop_
_entity.id
_entity.type
_entity.pdbx_description
1 polymer ?
#
loop_
_entity_poly.entity_id
_entity_poly.type
_entity_poly.pdbx_seq_one_letter_code
_entity_poly.pdbx_strand_id
1 'polypeptide(L)'
;MAERMQFLPKREILTLEEMVMLSDILISRGVRKIRLTGGEPLGRKGVMELVKALGQRIGAGLDELVLTTNGTRLEGFAGALHDAGVRRINVSLDSRRPERFGHITRGGDLNQVLRGIDAALAAGLSVKINMVALAKINEDEIESMLSWCAAMALDLTLIETMPLGQVEEDRTAHYLPLDVVKRRLEDRFTLVPSTIRTGGPSRYYEVLELRSRIGFITPLTNNFCEGCNRIRIAATGTVYGCLGHDQKVELRDALRSGGAQSVDELLDRLLAGKPRRHDFRIGGAPAVARHMSVTGG
;
A
#
# COMPACT_ATOMS: atom_id res chain seq x y z
N MET A 1 11.44 -3.37 -6.68
CA MET A 1 11.79 -1.95 -6.94
C MET A 1 12.82 -1.90 -8.05
N ALA A 2 12.90 -0.79 -8.82
CA ALA A 2 13.96 -0.63 -9.81
C ALA A 2 15.34 -0.70 -9.13
N GLU A 3 16.34 -1.28 -9.80
CA GLU A 3 17.71 -1.41 -9.26
C GLU A 3 18.39 -0.06 -9.01
N ARG A 4 18.05 0.94 -9.82
CA ARG A 4 18.55 2.29 -9.68
C ARG A 4 17.36 3.25 -9.53
N MET A 5 17.17 3.78 -8.35
CA MET A 5 16.18 4.84 -8.13
C MET A 5 16.72 6.16 -8.65
N GLN A 6 16.04 6.74 -9.64
CA GLN A 6 16.29 8.12 -10.06
C GLN A 6 15.46 9.06 -9.20
N PHE A 7 16.14 9.95 -8.48
CA PHE A 7 15.47 11.01 -7.73
C PHE A 7 15.20 12.18 -8.69
N LEU A 8 13.92 12.55 -8.78
CA LEU A 8 13.50 13.68 -9.59
C LEU A 8 13.95 15.01 -8.96
N PRO A 9 14.25 16.04 -9.77
CA PRO A 9 14.50 17.39 -9.27
C PRO A 9 13.32 17.91 -8.44
N LYS A 10 13.58 18.71 -7.41
CA LYS A 10 12.54 19.25 -6.53
C LYS A 10 11.43 19.99 -7.28
N ARG A 11 11.73 20.68 -8.37
CA ARG A 11 10.75 21.41 -9.22
C ARG A 11 9.73 20.47 -9.90
N GLU A 12 10.08 19.21 -10.06
CA GLU A 12 9.25 18.19 -10.72
C GLU A 12 8.37 17.40 -9.76
N ILE A 13 8.51 17.62 -8.47
CA ILE A 13 7.70 16.99 -7.44
C ILE A 13 6.87 18.05 -6.69
N LEU A 14 5.75 17.61 -6.11
CA LEU A 14 4.94 18.42 -5.22
C LEU A 14 5.72 18.77 -3.96
N THR A 15 5.60 19.99 -3.46
CA THR A 15 6.05 20.35 -2.12
C THR A 15 5.13 19.73 -1.06
N LEU A 16 5.49 19.80 0.21
CA LEU A 16 4.61 19.29 1.29
C LEU A 16 3.35 20.14 1.39
N GLU A 17 3.46 21.45 1.21
CA GLU A 17 2.35 22.39 1.20
C GLU A 17 1.40 22.12 0.03
N GLU A 18 1.93 21.87 -1.17
CA GLU A 18 1.13 21.48 -2.33
C GLU A 18 0.40 20.16 -2.11
N MET A 19 1.03 19.19 -1.39
CA MET A 19 0.35 17.95 -1.01
C MET A 19 -0.79 18.19 -0.01
N VAL A 20 -0.62 19.11 0.94
CA VAL A 20 -1.69 19.51 1.87
C VAL A 20 -2.83 20.17 1.11
N MET A 21 -2.55 21.16 0.25
CA MET A 21 -3.57 21.85 -0.57
C MET A 21 -4.35 20.85 -1.43
N LEU A 22 -3.66 19.93 -2.10
CA LEU A 22 -4.30 18.91 -2.91
C LEU A 22 -5.16 17.97 -2.06
N SER A 23 -4.69 17.62 -0.86
CA SER A 23 -5.47 16.79 0.08
C SER A 23 -6.73 17.53 0.55
N ASP A 24 -6.67 18.81 0.81
CA ASP A 24 -7.82 19.63 1.20
C ASP A 24 -8.88 19.69 0.06
N ILE A 25 -8.45 19.85 -1.20
CA ILE A 25 -9.34 19.76 -2.37
C ILE A 25 -9.99 18.37 -2.45
N LEU A 26 -9.24 17.30 -2.26
CA LEU A 26 -9.77 15.94 -2.31
C LEU A 26 -10.75 15.66 -1.16
N ILE A 27 -10.47 16.13 0.04
CA ILE A 27 -11.35 15.99 1.21
C ILE A 27 -12.67 16.75 0.96
N SER A 28 -12.64 17.97 0.41
CA SER A 28 -13.84 18.72 0.06
C SER A 28 -14.70 18.00 -0.99
N ARG A 29 -14.09 17.19 -1.87
CA ARG A 29 -14.74 16.32 -2.85
C ARG A 29 -15.21 14.97 -2.29
N GLY A 30 -15.10 14.76 -1.00
CA GLY A 30 -15.59 13.54 -0.33
C GLY A 30 -14.58 12.42 -0.14
N VAL A 31 -13.29 12.67 -0.34
CA VAL A 31 -12.25 11.72 0.06
C VAL A 31 -12.22 11.65 1.59
N ARG A 32 -12.44 10.45 2.14
CA ARG A 32 -12.50 10.21 3.58
C ARG A 32 -11.27 9.50 4.13
N LYS A 33 -10.43 8.96 3.24
CA LYS A 33 -9.24 8.22 3.64
C LYS A 33 -8.06 8.57 2.75
N ILE A 34 -6.95 8.93 3.38
CA ILE A 34 -5.67 9.18 2.71
C ILE A 34 -4.67 8.12 3.17
N ARG A 35 -3.93 7.56 2.19
CA ARG A 35 -2.82 6.64 2.44
C ARG A 35 -1.53 7.26 1.93
N LEU A 36 -0.58 7.48 2.82
CA LEU A 36 0.78 7.82 2.43
C LEU A 36 1.56 6.54 2.12
N THR A 37 2.17 6.51 0.96
CA THR A 37 2.91 5.36 0.43
C THR A 37 3.96 5.88 -0.56
N GLY A 38 4.42 5.06 -1.50
CA GLY A 38 5.41 5.44 -2.51
C GLY A 38 6.54 4.45 -2.49
N GLY A 39 7.79 4.88 -2.66
CA GLY A 39 8.95 4.05 -2.35
C GLY A 39 8.98 3.78 -0.84
N GLU A 40 9.38 4.79 -0.07
CA GLU A 40 9.28 4.78 1.40
C GLU A 40 8.84 6.17 1.89
N PRO A 41 7.61 6.33 2.41
CA PRO A 41 7.10 7.63 2.81
C PRO A 41 7.91 8.27 3.94
N LEU A 42 8.41 7.48 4.91
CA LEU A 42 9.22 7.97 6.03
C LEU A 42 10.64 8.36 5.61
N GLY A 43 11.02 8.10 4.36
CA GLY A 43 12.27 8.55 3.76
C GLY A 43 12.26 10.01 3.31
N ARG A 44 11.08 10.60 3.12
CA ARG A 44 10.96 11.98 2.64
C ARG A 44 11.29 12.97 3.76
N LYS A 45 12.21 13.90 3.47
CA LYS A 45 12.54 14.99 4.41
C LYS A 45 11.28 15.80 4.71
N GLY A 46 11.03 16.06 5.98
CA GLY A 46 9.89 16.85 6.45
C GLY A 46 8.54 16.09 6.41
N VAL A 47 8.50 14.79 6.14
CA VAL A 47 7.24 14.03 6.01
C VAL A 47 6.32 14.18 7.23
N MET A 48 6.87 14.36 8.43
CA MET A 48 6.05 14.54 9.64
C MET A 48 5.30 15.88 9.66
N GLU A 49 5.75 16.90 8.94
CA GLU A 49 4.99 18.14 8.73
C GLU A 49 3.71 17.86 7.93
N LEU A 50 3.83 17.08 6.85
CA LEU A 50 2.69 16.61 6.07
C LEU A 50 1.74 15.73 6.92
N VAL A 51 2.29 14.75 7.67
CA VAL A 51 1.48 13.84 8.51
C VAL A 51 0.71 14.63 9.57
N LYS A 52 1.35 15.57 10.25
CA LYS A 52 0.71 16.45 11.26
C LYS A 52 -0.38 17.31 10.63
N ALA A 53 -0.10 17.94 9.47
CA ALA A 53 -1.08 18.74 8.77
C ALA A 53 -2.30 17.91 8.35
N LEU A 54 -2.12 16.72 7.78
CA LEU A 54 -3.22 15.82 7.42
C LEU A 54 -3.95 15.27 8.65
N GLY A 55 -3.23 15.01 9.73
CA GLY A 55 -3.81 14.57 11.01
C GLY A 55 -4.84 15.55 11.56
N GLN A 56 -4.61 16.85 11.40
CA GLN A 56 -5.56 17.90 11.79
C GLN A 56 -6.89 17.87 11.01
N ARG A 57 -6.96 17.17 9.87
CA ARG A 57 -8.18 16.99 9.07
C ARG A 57 -9.01 15.81 9.54
N ILE A 58 -8.48 14.96 10.41
CA ILE A 58 -9.23 13.82 10.98
C ILE A 58 -10.36 14.36 11.86
N GLY A 59 -11.58 13.92 11.56
CA GLY A 59 -12.81 14.46 12.17
C GLY A 59 -13.33 15.76 11.52
N ALA A 60 -12.54 16.40 10.65
CA ALA A 60 -12.91 17.59 9.87
C ALA A 60 -13.02 17.28 8.37
N GLY A 61 -13.57 16.13 8.02
CA GLY A 61 -13.78 15.67 6.64
C GLY A 61 -12.91 14.49 6.25
N LEU A 62 -11.81 14.24 6.90
CA LEU A 62 -11.02 13.02 6.77
C LEU A 62 -11.37 12.06 7.91
N ASP A 63 -11.62 10.78 7.60
CA ASP A 63 -11.91 9.77 8.61
C ASP A 63 -10.62 9.04 9.04
N GLU A 64 -9.71 8.79 8.09
CA GLU A 64 -8.53 7.96 8.35
C GLU A 64 -7.30 8.42 7.56
N LEU A 65 -6.18 8.58 8.26
CA LEU A 65 -4.84 8.72 7.70
C LEU A 65 -4.04 7.46 8.00
N VAL A 66 -3.55 6.78 6.96
CA VAL A 66 -2.77 5.53 7.08
C VAL A 66 -1.47 5.60 6.29
N LEU A 67 -0.50 4.79 6.67
CA LEU A 67 0.75 4.64 5.95
C LEU A 67 0.94 3.20 5.48
N THR A 68 1.66 3.05 4.36
CA THR A 68 2.32 1.79 3.99
C THR A 68 3.81 2.06 3.94
N THR A 69 4.58 1.31 4.71
CA THR A 69 6.03 1.51 4.91
C THR A 69 6.78 0.20 4.81
N ASN A 70 8.06 0.25 4.47
CA ASN A 70 8.98 -0.89 4.58
C ASN A 70 9.44 -1.15 6.03
N GLY A 71 9.04 -0.31 6.99
CA GLY A 71 9.32 -0.46 8.41
C GLY A 71 10.71 0.01 8.87
N THR A 72 11.66 0.26 7.97
CA THR A 72 13.06 0.53 8.35
C THR A 72 13.26 1.79 9.19
N ARG A 73 12.38 2.79 9.04
CA ARG A 73 12.43 4.05 9.80
C ARG A 73 11.39 4.14 10.91
N LEU A 74 10.54 3.14 11.04
CA LEU A 74 9.36 3.18 11.88
C LEU A 74 9.70 3.35 13.38
N GLU A 75 10.79 2.74 13.85
CA GLU A 75 11.29 2.88 15.22
C GLU A 75 11.41 4.36 15.67
N GLY A 76 11.94 5.21 14.82
CA GLY A 76 12.11 6.63 15.12
C GLY A 76 10.88 7.52 14.90
N PHE A 77 9.82 6.99 14.28
CA PHE A 77 8.64 7.77 13.89
C PHE A 77 7.34 7.32 14.56
N ALA A 78 7.29 6.14 15.18
CA ALA A 78 6.06 5.51 15.66
C ALA A 78 5.26 6.40 16.62
N GLY A 79 5.89 6.97 17.64
CA GLY A 79 5.22 7.88 18.58
C GLY A 79 4.68 9.13 17.90
N ALA A 80 5.49 9.78 17.06
CA ALA A 80 5.08 10.98 16.33
C ALA A 80 3.94 10.72 15.33
N LEU A 81 3.88 9.55 14.72
CA LEU A 81 2.77 9.12 13.87
C LEU A 81 1.48 8.97 14.70
N HIS A 82 1.55 8.31 15.86
CA HIS A 82 0.41 8.16 16.75
C HIS A 82 -0.11 9.52 17.24
N ASP A 83 0.79 10.42 17.67
CA ASP A 83 0.44 11.77 18.16
C ASP A 83 -0.20 12.63 17.07
N ALA A 84 0.20 12.40 15.81
CA ALA A 84 -0.40 13.06 14.65
C ALA A 84 -1.77 12.46 14.22
N GLY A 85 -2.32 11.50 14.97
CA GLY A 85 -3.64 10.92 14.71
C GLY A 85 -3.64 9.68 13.80
N VAL A 86 -2.48 9.21 13.33
CA VAL A 86 -2.41 7.89 12.67
C VAL A 86 -2.74 6.81 13.70
N ARG A 87 -3.64 5.90 13.35
CA ARG A 87 -4.02 4.78 14.25
C ARG A 87 -3.64 3.42 13.68
N ARG A 88 -3.39 3.34 12.39
CA ARG A 88 -3.07 2.09 11.72
C ARG A 88 -2.02 2.28 10.62
N ILE A 89 -1.10 1.34 10.55
CA ILE A 89 -0.06 1.28 9.51
C ILE A 89 -0.03 -0.09 8.85
N ASN A 90 0.44 -0.14 7.60
CA ASN A 90 0.79 -1.37 6.93
C ASN A 90 2.31 -1.44 6.83
N VAL A 91 2.89 -2.57 7.22
CA VAL A 91 4.32 -2.84 7.07
C VAL A 91 4.51 -3.94 6.02
N SER A 92 5.34 -3.67 5.03
CA SER A 92 5.71 -4.68 4.02
C SER A 92 6.77 -5.61 4.61
N LEU A 93 6.43 -6.91 4.72
CA LEU A 93 7.32 -7.93 5.27
C LEU A 93 7.07 -9.26 4.57
N ASP A 94 7.91 -9.60 3.61
CA ASP A 94 7.74 -10.77 2.75
C ASP A 94 8.41 -12.04 3.29
N SER A 95 9.23 -11.95 4.33
CA SER A 95 9.88 -13.08 5.00
C SER A 95 10.35 -12.70 6.41
N ARG A 96 10.36 -13.68 7.33
CA ARG A 96 10.95 -13.57 8.67
C ARG A 96 12.30 -14.29 8.78
N ARG A 97 12.81 -14.85 7.70
CA ARG A 97 14.16 -15.42 7.63
C ARG A 97 15.11 -14.34 7.15
N PRO A 98 16.16 -13.97 7.92
CA PRO A 98 17.05 -12.85 7.59
C PRO A 98 17.67 -12.92 6.19
N GLU A 99 18.18 -14.10 5.81
CA GLU A 99 18.79 -14.31 4.50
C GLU A 99 17.78 -14.13 3.35
N ARG A 100 16.58 -14.70 3.49
CA ARG A 100 15.51 -14.58 2.49
C ARG A 100 14.99 -13.15 2.40
N PHE A 101 14.79 -12.51 3.56
CA PHE A 101 14.40 -11.10 3.62
C PHE A 101 15.44 -10.21 2.92
N GLY A 102 16.72 -10.42 3.23
CA GLY A 102 17.84 -9.71 2.58
C GLY A 102 17.85 -9.92 1.06
N HIS A 103 17.58 -11.14 0.59
CA HIS A 103 17.48 -11.45 -0.83
C HIS A 103 16.31 -10.72 -1.50
N ILE A 104 15.09 -10.85 -0.96
CA ILE A 104 13.88 -10.22 -1.52
C ILE A 104 13.99 -8.68 -1.54
N THR A 105 14.54 -8.11 -0.46
CA THR A 105 14.64 -6.66 -0.29
C THR A 105 15.93 -6.05 -0.86
N ARG A 106 16.83 -6.91 -1.38
CA ARG A 106 18.15 -6.51 -1.91
C ARG A 106 19.02 -5.83 -0.85
N GLY A 107 19.20 -6.51 0.28
CA GLY A 107 20.09 -6.08 1.36
C GLY A 107 19.40 -5.35 2.52
N GLY A 108 18.08 -5.48 2.67
CA GLY A 108 17.36 -4.97 3.84
C GLY A 108 17.74 -5.70 5.13
N ASP A 109 17.69 -4.98 6.26
CA ASP A 109 17.90 -5.52 7.60
C ASP A 109 16.53 -5.85 8.25
N LEU A 110 16.26 -7.15 8.41
CA LEU A 110 15.06 -7.65 9.06
C LEU A 110 14.92 -7.16 10.51
N ASN A 111 16.02 -7.16 11.27
CA ASN A 111 15.98 -6.74 12.68
C ASN A 111 15.55 -5.29 12.83
N GLN A 112 15.95 -4.42 11.90
CA GLN A 112 15.53 -3.03 11.89
C GLN A 112 14.01 -2.90 11.67
N VAL A 113 13.43 -3.71 10.79
CA VAL A 113 11.98 -3.74 10.54
C VAL A 113 11.22 -4.27 11.76
N LEU A 114 11.72 -5.34 12.38
CA LEU A 114 11.10 -5.91 13.59
C LEU A 114 11.09 -4.91 14.74
N ARG A 115 12.22 -4.22 15.03
CA ARG A 115 12.23 -3.14 16.02
C ARG A 115 11.24 -2.01 15.68
N GLY A 116 11.09 -1.69 14.39
CA GLY A 116 10.09 -0.72 13.95
C GLY A 116 8.64 -1.16 14.23
N ILE A 117 8.34 -2.46 14.06
CA ILE A 117 7.04 -3.05 14.39
C ILE A 117 6.80 -2.98 15.91
N ASP A 118 7.78 -3.38 16.72
CA ASP A 118 7.69 -3.33 18.17
C ASP A 118 7.46 -1.90 18.69
N ALA A 119 8.18 -0.93 18.14
CA ALA A 119 8.00 0.48 18.47
C ALA A 119 6.61 1.00 18.08
N ALA A 120 6.06 0.55 16.95
CA ALA A 120 4.71 0.91 16.51
C ALA A 120 3.65 0.36 17.46
N LEU A 121 3.77 -0.90 17.87
CA LEU A 121 2.88 -1.52 18.85
C LEU A 121 2.97 -0.82 20.22
N ALA A 122 4.17 -0.55 20.69
CA ALA A 122 4.40 0.18 21.94
C ALA A 122 3.82 1.61 21.91
N ALA A 123 3.81 2.26 20.74
CA ALA A 123 3.16 3.55 20.54
C ALA A 123 1.63 3.49 20.41
N GLY A 124 1.01 2.30 20.45
CA GLY A 124 -0.44 2.12 20.32
C GLY A 124 -0.96 2.11 18.88
N LEU A 125 -0.09 1.93 17.88
CA LEU A 125 -0.50 1.78 16.48
C LEU A 125 -0.97 0.35 16.21
N SER A 126 -2.08 0.20 15.51
CA SER A 126 -2.46 -1.09 14.92
C SER A 126 -1.56 -1.38 13.72
N VAL A 127 -0.90 -2.51 13.72
CA VAL A 127 0.01 -2.90 12.64
C VAL A 127 -0.60 -4.02 11.81
N LYS A 128 -0.54 -3.88 10.51
CA LYS A 128 -0.89 -4.92 9.55
C LYS A 128 0.31 -5.28 8.68
N ILE A 129 0.64 -6.55 8.62
CA ILE A 129 1.67 -7.05 7.74
C ILE A 129 1.09 -7.27 6.33
N ASN A 130 1.76 -6.72 5.34
CA ASN A 130 1.51 -7.02 3.93
C ASN A 130 2.63 -7.93 3.44
N MET A 131 2.28 -9.12 2.98
CA MET A 131 3.20 -10.11 2.42
C MET A 131 2.81 -10.43 0.98
N VAL A 132 3.71 -10.20 0.03
CA VAL A 132 3.55 -10.70 -1.33
C VAL A 132 3.88 -12.19 -1.33
N ALA A 133 2.92 -13.02 -1.69
CA ALA A 133 3.09 -14.47 -1.75
C ALA A 133 3.80 -14.86 -3.04
N LEU A 134 4.94 -15.52 -2.92
CA LEU A 134 5.83 -15.88 -4.02
C LEU A 134 6.12 -17.39 -4.00
N ALA A 135 5.73 -18.10 -5.08
CA ALA A 135 6.03 -19.51 -5.25
C ALA A 135 7.54 -19.75 -5.24
N LYS A 136 7.97 -20.82 -4.58
CA LYS A 136 9.39 -21.24 -4.45
C LYS A 136 10.29 -20.24 -3.72
N ILE A 137 9.75 -19.11 -3.25
CA ILE A 137 10.53 -18.11 -2.51
C ILE A 137 10.10 -18.04 -1.05
N ASN A 138 8.82 -17.73 -0.76
CA ASN A 138 8.34 -17.56 0.62
C ASN A 138 7.03 -18.30 0.93
N GLU A 139 6.53 -19.12 0.01
CA GLU A 139 5.29 -19.87 0.21
C GLU A 139 5.32 -20.82 1.42
N ASP A 140 6.50 -21.32 1.78
CA ASP A 140 6.74 -22.18 2.95
C ASP A 140 6.70 -21.40 4.29
N GLU A 141 6.72 -20.08 4.27
CA GLU A 141 6.64 -19.24 5.46
C GLU A 141 5.22 -18.74 5.78
N ILE A 142 4.24 -18.91 4.89
CA ILE A 142 2.92 -18.30 5.02
C ILE A 142 2.24 -18.70 6.35
N GLU A 143 2.25 -19.99 6.70
CA GLU A 143 1.62 -20.46 7.96
C GLU A 143 2.38 -19.94 9.19
N SER A 144 3.70 -19.96 9.16
CA SER A 144 4.52 -19.46 10.26
C SER A 144 4.41 -17.93 10.40
N MET A 145 4.24 -17.22 9.29
CA MET A 145 3.97 -15.78 9.29
C MET A 145 2.59 -15.48 9.90
N LEU A 146 1.55 -16.26 9.53
CA LEU A 146 0.21 -16.12 10.09
C LEU A 146 0.21 -16.37 11.61
N SER A 147 0.85 -17.45 12.06
CA SER A 147 0.96 -17.78 13.48
C SER A 147 1.72 -16.71 14.27
N TRP A 148 2.80 -16.17 13.71
CA TRP A 148 3.53 -15.07 14.32
C TRP A 148 2.71 -13.78 14.37
N CYS A 149 2.03 -13.42 13.30
CA CYS A 149 1.14 -12.26 13.30
C CYS A 149 0.08 -12.39 14.40
N ALA A 150 -0.54 -13.58 14.53
CA ALA A 150 -1.53 -13.83 15.57
C ALA A 150 -0.94 -13.65 16.98
N ALA A 151 0.24 -14.23 17.25
CA ALA A 151 0.92 -14.11 18.55
C ALA A 151 1.28 -12.66 18.91
N MET A 152 1.53 -11.81 17.92
CA MET A 152 1.86 -10.39 18.07
C MET A 152 0.64 -9.46 17.96
N ALA A 153 -0.58 -9.99 17.88
CA ALA A 153 -1.82 -9.24 17.65
C ALA A 153 -1.76 -8.36 16.36
N LEU A 154 -1.12 -8.86 15.32
CA LEU A 154 -1.02 -8.23 14.00
C LEU A 154 -2.03 -8.86 13.05
N ASP A 155 -2.59 -8.08 12.13
CA ASP A 155 -3.30 -8.61 10.96
C ASP A 155 -2.29 -9.02 9.88
N LEU A 156 -2.53 -10.14 9.19
CA LEU A 156 -1.78 -10.53 7.99
C LEU A 156 -2.60 -10.25 6.74
N THR A 157 -1.99 -9.69 5.70
CA THR A 157 -2.58 -9.62 4.36
C THR A 157 -1.64 -10.21 3.34
N LEU A 158 -2.08 -11.27 2.67
CA LEU A 158 -1.40 -11.87 1.52
C LEU A 158 -1.80 -11.15 0.23
N ILE A 159 -0.83 -10.93 -0.65
CA ILE A 159 -1.00 -10.17 -1.89
C ILE A 159 -0.48 -11.01 -3.06
N GLU A 160 -1.29 -11.19 -4.10
CA GLU A 160 -0.83 -11.76 -5.37
C GLU A 160 0.13 -10.83 -6.09
N THR A 161 1.15 -11.40 -6.72
CA THR A 161 2.05 -10.65 -7.62
C THR A 161 1.25 -10.02 -8.76
N MET A 162 1.47 -8.74 -9.00
CA MET A 162 0.82 -8.00 -10.09
C MET A 162 1.78 -7.76 -11.25
N PRO A 163 1.33 -7.84 -12.52
CA PRO A 163 2.16 -7.60 -13.71
C PRO A 163 2.35 -6.09 -13.96
N LEU A 164 3.10 -5.42 -13.07
CA LEU A 164 3.37 -3.98 -13.10
C LEU A 164 4.86 -3.69 -13.21
N GLY A 165 5.24 -2.69 -14.01
CA GLY A 165 6.62 -2.28 -14.24
C GLY A 165 7.40 -3.29 -15.08
N GLN A 166 8.50 -2.88 -15.64
CA GLN A 166 9.45 -3.77 -16.31
C GLN A 166 10.34 -4.42 -15.26
N VAL A 167 10.39 -5.74 -15.22
CA VAL A 167 11.33 -6.53 -14.43
C VAL A 167 11.98 -7.56 -15.33
N GLU A 168 13.26 -7.80 -15.13
CA GLU A 168 14.05 -8.75 -15.92
C GLU A 168 13.67 -10.20 -15.64
N GLU A 169 13.18 -10.49 -14.43
CA GLU A 169 12.79 -11.84 -14.02
C GLU A 169 11.41 -12.22 -14.54
N ASP A 170 11.26 -13.46 -14.93
CA ASP A 170 9.96 -14.03 -15.33
C ASP A 170 9.03 -14.11 -14.11
N ARG A 171 8.05 -13.21 -14.08
CA ARG A 171 7.05 -13.14 -13.00
C ARG A 171 6.18 -14.39 -12.89
N THR A 172 6.07 -15.17 -13.96
CA THR A 172 5.29 -16.40 -13.96
C THR A 172 5.95 -17.47 -13.09
N ALA A 173 7.29 -17.46 -13.01
CA ALA A 173 8.07 -18.43 -12.22
C ALA A 173 7.76 -18.37 -10.71
N HIS A 174 7.33 -17.20 -10.22
CA HIS A 174 7.06 -16.97 -8.80
C HIS A 174 5.60 -16.60 -8.52
N TYR A 175 4.73 -16.71 -9.52
CA TYR A 175 3.31 -16.48 -9.30
C TYR A 175 2.69 -17.58 -8.43
N LEU A 176 2.02 -17.17 -7.36
CA LEU A 176 1.32 -18.05 -6.45
C LEU A 176 -0.16 -17.61 -6.36
N PRO A 177 -1.10 -18.36 -6.94
CA PRO A 177 -2.53 -18.06 -6.81
C PRO A 177 -2.99 -18.15 -5.35
N LEU A 178 -3.62 -17.09 -4.83
CA LEU A 178 -4.00 -17.06 -3.42
C LEU A 178 -5.24 -17.92 -3.10
N ASP A 179 -6.00 -18.38 -4.08
CA ASP A 179 -7.02 -19.40 -3.87
C ASP A 179 -6.41 -20.76 -3.52
N VAL A 180 -5.25 -21.10 -4.09
CA VAL A 180 -4.47 -22.30 -3.72
C VAL A 180 -3.94 -22.16 -2.30
N VAL A 181 -3.36 -20.99 -1.96
CA VAL A 181 -2.88 -20.72 -0.61
C VAL A 181 -4.01 -20.80 0.41
N LYS A 182 -5.17 -20.22 0.09
CA LYS A 182 -6.33 -20.26 0.97
C LYS A 182 -6.77 -21.70 1.26
N ARG A 183 -6.89 -22.56 0.24
CA ARG A 183 -7.22 -23.98 0.42
C ARG A 183 -6.21 -24.69 1.33
N ARG A 184 -4.89 -24.49 1.12
CA ARG A 184 -3.85 -25.08 1.99
C ARG A 184 -3.98 -24.61 3.45
N LEU A 185 -4.36 -23.36 3.68
CA LEU A 185 -4.63 -22.87 5.03
C LEU A 185 -5.89 -23.49 5.62
N GLU A 186 -6.93 -23.74 4.83
CA GLU A 186 -8.18 -24.39 5.25
C GLU A 186 -7.99 -25.87 5.63
N ASP A 187 -6.89 -26.53 5.20
CA ASP A 187 -6.51 -27.87 5.67
C ASP A 187 -6.07 -27.87 7.16
N ARG A 188 -5.71 -26.72 7.72
CA ARG A 188 -5.16 -26.58 9.09
C ARG A 188 -5.92 -25.61 9.98
N PHE A 189 -6.64 -24.66 9.41
CA PHE A 189 -7.33 -23.59 10.11
C PHE A 189 -8.75 -23.43 9.60
N THR A 190 -9.64 -23.06 10.50
CA THR A 190 -11.00 -22.68 10.14
C THR A 190 -11.04 -21.20 9.73
N LEU A 191 -11.23 -20.94 8.44
CA LEU A 191 -11.33 -19.59 7.90
C LEU A 191 -12.79 -19.18 7.72
N VAL A 192 -13.27 -18.25 8.56
CA VAL A 192 -14.64 -17.73 8.49
C VAL A 192 -14.64 -16.37 7.78
N PRO A 193 -15.45 -16.16 6.72
CA PRO A 193 -15.52 -14.86 6.05
C PRO A 193 -15.87 -13.74 7.03
N SER A 194 -15.06 -12.67 7.04
CA SER A 194 -15.28 -11.50 7.90
C SER A 194 -16.02 -10.40 7.15
N THR A 195 -16.91 -9.69 7.85
CA THR A 195 -17.62 -8.51 7.34
C THR A 195 -16.77 -7.24 7.38
N ILE A 196 -15.59 -7.29 7.98
CA ILE A 196 -14.71 -6.14 8.13
C ILE A 196 -14.26 -5.61 6.76
N ARG A 197 -14.38 -4.31 6.60
CA ARG A 197 -13.91 -3.55 5.44
C ARG A 197 -12.94 -2.47 5.88
N THR A 198 -11.78 -2.39 5.25
CA THR A 198 -10.76 -1.38 5.57
C THR A 198 -10.62 -0.31 4.48
N GLY A 199 -11.60 -0.23 3.56
CA GLY A 199 -11.55 0.66 2.39
C GLY A 199 -10.45 0.29 1.37
N GLY A 200 -9.83 -0.87 1.53
CA GLY A 200 -8.85 -1.46 0.60
C GLY A 200 -9.43 -2.68 -0.14
N PRO A 201 -8.62 -3.31 -1.00
CA PRO A 201 -9.05 -4.45 -1.83
C PRO A 201 -9.03 -5.78 -1.07
N SER A 202 -8.58 -5.81 0.17
CA SER A 202 -8.43 -7.04 0.96
C SER A 202 -9.78 -7.61 1.35
N ARG A 203 -9.97 -8.90 1.14
CA ARG A 203 -11.07 -9.70 1.70
C ARG A 203 -10.55 -10.42 2.92
N TYR A 204 -11.22 -10.23 4.07
CA TYR A 204 -10.75 -10.72 5.35
C TYR A 204 -11.50 -12.00 5.77
N TYR A 205 -10.77 -12.86 6.47
CA TYR A 205 -11.26 -14.06 7.15
C TYR A 205 -10.76 -14.06 8.59
N GLU A 206 -11.63 -14.45 9.52
CA GLU A 206 -11.24 -14.76 10.88
C GLU A 206 -10.64 -16.17 10.90
N VAL A 207 -9.51 -16.33 11.59
CA VAL A 207 -8.82 -17.61 11.81
C VAL A 207 -9.13 -18.05 13.20
N LEU A 208 -10.08 -19.00 13.37
CA LEU A 208 -10.67 -19.31 14.68
C LEU A 208 -9.65 -19.83 15.69
N GLU A 209 -8.77 -20.74 15.27
CA GLU A 209 -7.76 -21.36 16.14
C GLU A 209 -6.73 -20.35 16.64
N LEU A 210 -6.49 -19.30 15.90
CA LEU A 210 -5.49 -18.26 16.22
C LEU A 210 -6.13 -16.98 16.78
N ARG A 211 -7.45 -16.87 16.79
CA ARG A 211 -8.19 -15.64 17.16
C ARG A 211 -7.64 -14.39 16.46
N SER A 212 -7.29 -14.55 15.17
CA SER A 212 -6.65 -13.52 14.38
C SER A 212 -7.33 -13.36 13.04
N ARG A 213 -6.84 -12.44 12.20
CA ARG A 213 -7.40 -12.21 10.87
C ARG A 213 -6.34 -12.34 9.79
N ILE A 214 -6.77 -12.95 8.67
CA ILE A 214 -6.01 -12.98 7.44
C ILE A 214 -6.79 -12.30 6.33
N GLY A 215 -6.12 -11.47 5.54
CA GLY A 215 -6.68 -10.81 4.37
C GLY A 215 -6.04 -11.32 3.08
N PHE A 216 -6.81 -11.34 2.01
CA PHE A 216 -6.35 -11.72 0.67
C PHE A 216 -6.60 -10.58 -0.31
N ILE A 217 -5.57 -10.16 -1.03
CA ILE A 217 -5.63 -9.24 -2.16
C ILE A 217 -5.34 -10.05 -3.42
N THR A 218 -6.38 -10.32 -4.19
CA THR A 218 -6.41 -11.27 -5.29
C THR A 218 -6.77 -10.57 -6.61
N PRO A 219 -5.90 -9.72 -7.16
CA PRO A 219 -6.22 -8.99 -8.39
C PRO A 219 -6.42 -9.89 -9.60
N LEU A 220 -5.80 -11.06 -9.61
CA LEU A 220 -5.83 -12.01 -10.72
C LEU A 220 -6.88 -13.11 -10.53
N THR A 221 -6.86 -13.81 -9.38
CA THR A 221 -7.75 -14.95 -9.13
C THR A 221 -9.17 -14.54 -8.76
N ASN A 222 -9.36 -13.38 -8.11
CA ASN A 222 -10.67 -12.88 -7.72
C ASN A 222 -10.71 -11.35 -7.70
N ASN A 223 -10.96 -10.79 -8.87
CA ASN A 223 -10.95 -9.36 -9.13
C ASN A 223 -11.90 -8.57 -8.18
N PHE A 224 -11.44 -7.40 -7.75
CA PHE A 224 -12.15 -6.49 -6.83
C PHE A 224 -12.44 -5.11 -7.44
N CYS A 225 -12.42 -4.99 -8.77
CA CYS A 225 -12.49 -3.71 -9.47
C CYS A 225 -13.84 -3.02 -9.36
N GLU A 226 -14.96 -3.77 -9.33
CA GLU A 226 -16.31 -3.19 -9.26
C GLU A 226 -16.52 -2.28 -8.05
N GLY A 227 -15.93 -2.63 -6.90
CA GLY A 227 -15.95 -1.81 -5.68
C GLY A 227 -14.78 -0.85 -5.53
N CYS A 228 -13.98 -0.59 -6.59
CA CYS A 228 -12.78 0.20 -6.48
C CYS A 228 -13.07 1.71 -6.48
N ASN A 229 -12.99 2.34 -5.31
CA ASN A 229 -13.14 3.79 -5.08
C ASN A 229 -11.80 4.53 -4.90
N ARG A 230 -10.69 4.03 -5.44
CA ARG A 230 -9.35 4.56 -5.22
C ARG A 230 -8.83 5.30 -6.44
N ILE A 231 -8.10 6.38 -6.19
CA ILE A 231 -7.19 7.04 -7.11
C ILE A 231 -5.77 7.01 -6.51
N ARG A 232 -4.77 7.26 -7.31
CA ARG A 232 -3.36 7.29 -6.88
C ARG A 232 -2.70 8.56 -7.37
N ILE A 233 -1.99 9.24 -6.48
CA ILE A 233 -1.28 10.47 -6.78
C ILE A 233 0.21 10.20 -6.59
N ALA A 234 0.98 10.36 -7.66
CA ALA A 234 2.43 10.27 -7.61
C ALA A 234 3.03 11.55 -7.00
N ALA A 235 4.28 11.47 -6.55
CA ALA A 235 4.99 12.63 -6.00
C ALA A 235 5.11 13.79 -7.01
N THR A 236 5.00 13.53 -8.31
CA THR A 236 4.98 14.52 -9.39
C THR A 236 3.67 15.30 -9.51
N GLY A 237 2.62 14.90 -8.80
CA GLY A 237 1.27 15.43 -9.00
C GLY A 237 0.49 14.74 -10.13
N THR A 238 1.06 13.71 -10.73
CA THR A 238 0.36 12.85 -11.70
C THR A 238 -0.66 11.98 -10.97
N VAL A 239 -1.90 11.98 -11.41
CA VAL A 239 -2.98 11.18 -10.82
C VAL A 239 -3.44 10.10 -11.77
N TYR A 240 -3.53 8.88 -11.25
CA TYR A 240 -4.00 7.70 -11.96
C TYR A 240 -5.34 7.22 -11.40
N GLY A 241 -6.31 7.01 -12.29
CA GLY A 241 -7.63 6.46 -11.92
C GLY A 241 -7.57 4.96 -11.59
N CYS A 242 -6.64 4.25 -12.18
CA CYS A 242 -6.44 2.80 -11.99
C CYS A 242 -4.96 2.45 -11.91
N LEU A 243 -4.63 1.42 -11.12
CA LEU A 243 -3.26 0.92 -11.00
C LEU A 243 -2.78 0.24 -12.29
N GLY A 244 -3.67 -0.47 -12.97
CA GLY A 244 -3.37 -1.26 -14.18
C GLY A 244 -3.57 -0.53 -15.50
N HIS A 245 -3.80 0.77 -15.52
CA HIS A 245 -3.97 1.57 -16.72
C HIS A 245 -3.11 2.83 -16.68
N ASP A 246 -2.73 3.34 -17.85
CA ASP A 246 -1.90 4.54 -17.99
C ASP A 246 -2.71 5.84 -18.08
N GLN A 247 -4.06 5.75 -18.04
CA GLN A 247 -4.90 6.93 -18.00
C GLN A 247 -4.59 7.77 -16.76
N LYS A 248 -4.25 9.03 -16.98
CA LYS A 248 -3.77 9.96 -15.97
C LYS A 248 -4.11 11.39 -16.28
N VAL A 249 -4.01 12.24 -15.26
CA VAL A 249 -4.01 13.70 -15.38
C VAL A 249 -2.84 14.27 -14.57
N GLU A 250 -2.37 15.46 -14.94
CA GLU A 250 -1.26 16.14 -14.28
C GLU A 250 -1.82 17.30 -13.44
N LEU A 251 -1.83 17.16 -12.12
CA LEU A 251 -2.42 18.16 -11.23
C LEU A 251 -1.45 19.22 -10.76
N ARG A 252 -0.14 18.97 -10.78
CA ARG A 252 0.85 19.91 -10.26
C ARG A 252 0.74 21.29 -10.90
N ASP A 253 0.77 21.34 -12.22
CA ASP A 253 0.76 22.61 -12.94
C ASP A 253 -0.61 23.30 -12.86
N ALA A 254 -1.70 22.54 -12.85
CA ALA A 254 -3.04 23.06 -12.60
C ALA A 254 -3.17 23.66 -11.19
N LEU A 255 -2.62 23.02 -10.17
CA LEU A 255 -2.61 23.51 -8.80
C LEU A 255 -1.82 24.84 -8.70
N ARG A 256 -0.67 24.94 -9.38
CA ARG A 256 0.23 26.10 -9.35
C ARG A 256 -0.33 27.31 -10.10
N SER A 257 -1.04 27.11 -11.22
CA SER A 257 -1.50 28.18 -12.10
C SER A 257 -2.99 28.50 -11.99
N GLY A 258 -3.85 27.50 -11.73
CA GLY A 258 -5.30 27.63 -11.80
C GLY A 258 -6.03 27.33 -10.47
N GLY A 259 -5.30 26.93 -9.44
CA GLY A 259 -5.88 26.66 -8.12
C GLY A 259 -6.87 25.49 -8.10
N ALA A 260 -7.82 25.51 -7.15
CA ALA A 260 -8.74 24.42 -6.89
C ALA A 260 -9.66 24.08 -8.09
N GLN A 261 -10.18 25.09 -8.78
CA GLN A 261 -11.11 24.87 -9.91
C GLN A 261 -10.45 24.07 -11.04
N SER A 262 -9.22 24.40 -11.44
CA SER A 262 -8.51 23.67 -12.49
C SER A 262 -8.19 22.23 -12.08
N VAL A 263 -7.93 22.00 -10.79
CA VAL A 263 -7.74 20.65 -10.23
C VAL A 263 -9.05 19.85 -10.30
N ASP A 264 -10.18 20.47 -9.96
CA ASP A 264 -11.51 19.85 -9.98
C ASP A 264 -11.90 19.38 -11.40
N GLU A 265 -11.72 20.22 -12.42
CA GLU A 265 -12.01 19.88 -13.82
C GLU A 265 -11.17 18.68 -14.31
N LEU A 266 -9.90 18.61 -13.93
CA LEU A 266 -9.02 17.50 -14.28
C LEU A 266 -9.40 16.20 -13.54
N LEU A 267 -9.79 16.30 -12.27
CA LEU A 267 -10.27 15.15 -11.49
C LEU A 267 -11.58 14.60 -12.08
N ASP A 268 -12.51 15.46 -12.48
CA ASP A 268 -13.77 15.03 -13.10
C ASP A 268 -13.51 14.31 -14.43
N ARG A 269 -12.60 14.82 -15.25
CA ARG A 269 -12.16 14.15 -16.49
C ARG A 269 -11.53 12.78 -16.21
N LEU A 270 -10.67 12.69 -15.21
CA LEU A 270 -10.05 11.40 -14.81
C LEU A 270 -11.10 10.39 -14.36
N LEU A 271 -12.05 10.82 -13.52
CA LEU A 271 -13.08 9.95 -12.97
C LEU A 271 -14.07 9.49 -14.03
N ALA A 272 -14.48 10.38 -14.94
CA ALA A 272 -15.36 10.05 -16.07
C ALA A 272 -14.74 8.95 -16.97
N GLY A 273 -13.43 8.99 -17.16
CA GLY A 273 -12.72 7.99 -17.96
C GLY A 273 -12.16 6.80 -17.16
N LYS A 274 -12.43 6.69 -15.85
CA LYS A 274 -11.89 5.60 -15.04
C LYS A 274 -12.39 4.24 -15.53
N PRO A 275 -11.49 3.29 -15.87
CA PRO A 275 -11.89 1.99 -16.38
C PRO A 275 -12.63 1.17 -15.30
N ARG A 276 -13.60 0.37 -15.74
CA ARG A 276 -14.38 -0.51 -14.84
C ARG A 276 -13.52 -1.59 -14.18
N ARG A 277 -12.46 -2.06 -14.87
CA ARG A 277 -11.53 -3.09 -14.37
C ARG A 277 -10.15 -2.93 -14.98
N HIS A 278 -9.14 -3.54 -14.36
CA HIS A 278 -7.82 -3.71 -14.94
C HIS A 278 -7.77 -4.93 -15.87
N ASP A 279 -6.77 -4.96 -16.75
CA ASP A 279 -6.53 -6.05 -17.71
C ASP A 279 -5.28 -6.88 -17.36
N PHE A 280 -5.07 -7.14 -16.05
CA PHE A 280 -3.93 -7.94 -15.60
C PHE A 280 -4.01 -9.36 -16.13
N ARG A 281 -2.89 -9.84 -16.71
CA ARG A 281 -2.72 -11.22 -17.18
C ARG A 281 -1.35 -11.72 -16.76
N ILE A 282 -1.29 -12.93 -16.20
CA ILE A 282 -0.03 -13.63 -15.97
C ILE A 282 0.51 -14.14 -17.31
N GLY A 283 1.82 -14.06 -17.53
CA GLY A 283 2.49 -14.54 -18.74
C GLY A 283 2.43 -13.58 -19.93
N GLY A 284 1.83 -12.39 -19.77
CA GLY A 284 1.82 -11.33 -20.77
C GLY A 284 2.83 -10.22 -20.47
N ALA A 285 2.94 -9.26 -21.40
CA ALA A 285 3.64 -8.02 -21.14
C ALA A 285 3.07 -7.32 -19.90
N PRO A 286 3.88 -6.52 -19.16
CA PRO A 286 3.39 -5.73 -18.04
C PRO A 286 2.21 -4.85 -18.48
N ALA A 287 1.12 -4.84 -17.71
CA ALA A 287 -0.07 -4.04 -18.00
C ALA A 287 0.27 -2.54 -18.11
N VAL A 288 1.26 -2.10 -17.35
CA VAL A 288 1.81 -0.74 -17.38
C VAL A 288 3.33 -0.80 -17.15
N ALA A 289 4.06 0.10 -17.78
CA ALA A 289 5.53 0.17 -17.64
C ALA A 289 5.98 0.75 -16.29
N ARG A 290 5.12 1.49 -15.59
CA ARG A 290 5.47 2.11 -14.31
C ARG A 290 5.57 1.09 -13.19
N HIS A 291 6.57 1.26 -12.32
CA HIS A 291 6.75 0.44 -11.12
C HIS A 291 5.78 0.86 -9.99
N MET A 292 5.49 -0.08 -9.08
CA MET A 292 4.69 0.19 -7.88
C MET A 292 5.26 1.31 -7.02
N SER A 293 6.58 1.51 -6.98
CA SER A 293 7.23 2.59 -6.24
C SER A 293 6.82 4.00 -6.69
N VAL A 294 6.28 4.16 -7.89
CA VAL A 294 5.80 5.45 -8.43
C VAL A 294 4.41 5.79 -7.89
N THR A 295 3.53 4.81 -7.84
CA THR A 295 2.10 5.00 -7.49
C THR A 295 1.73 4.46 -6.12
N GLY A 296 2.67 3.81 -5.46
CA GLY A 296 2.48 3.18 -4.18
C GLY A 296 1.61 1.91 -4.22
N GLY A 297 1.72 1.10 -3.19
CA GLY A 297 1.01 -0.16 -3.01
C GLY A 297 0.40 -0.29 -1.63
#